data_10582d2485327db84a18e48faf609258
#
_entry.id   10582d2485327db84a18e48faf609258
#
_cell.length_a   1.000
_cell.length_b   1.000
_cell.length_c   1.000
_cell.angle_alpha   90.00
_cell.angle_beta   90.00
_cell.angle_gamma   90.00
#
_symmetry.space_group_name_H-M   'P 1'
#
loop_
_entity.id
_entity.type
_entity.pdbx_description
1 polymer ?
#
loop_
_entity_poly.entity_id
_entity_poly.type
_entity_poly.pdbx_seq_one_letter_code
_entity_poly.pdbx_strand_id
1 'polypeptide(L)'
;MARKKTDKERALIINQIIELVKEQGRITTNDVVAMFGLHRTTAEKYLRVAVEQGGLVRHGRCGIFRDQRATIDFDLKRFSHNKAAA
;
A
#
# COMPACT_ATOMS: atom_id res chain seq x y z
N MET A 1 22.02 12.27 -12.87
CA MET A 1 21.58 11.05 -13.56
C MET A 1 20.93 10.09 -12.57
N ALA A 2 19.73 9.66 -12.85
CA ALA A 2 19.03 8.77 -11.93
C ALA A 2 19.72 7.39 -11.90
N ARG A 3 20.13 7.01 -10.72
CA ARG A 3 20.79 5.73 -10.51
C ARG A 3 19.74 4.64 -10.33
N LYS A 4 19.86 3.55 -11.07
CA LYS A 4 18.95 2.42 -10.86
C LYS A 4 19.22 1.79 -9.50
N LYS A 5 18.15 1.56 -8.76
CA LYS A 5 18.27 0.89 -7.47
C LYS A 5 18.71 -0.56 -7.68
N THR A 6 19.56 -1.04 -6.80
CA THR A 6 19.99 -2.43 -6.82
C THR A 6 18.83 -3.33 -6.39
N ASP A 7 18.92 -4.62 -6.71
CA ASP A 7 17.92 -5.59 -6.28
C ASP A 7 17.78 -5.61 -4.76
N LYS A 8 18.89 -5.42 -4.06
CA LYS A 8 18.91 -5.35 -2.60
C LYS A 8 18.10 -4.16 -2.07
N GLU A 9 18.28 -2.99 -2.69
CA GLU A 9 17.55 -1.78 -2.31
C GLU A 9 16.06 -1.94 -2.59
N ARG A 10 15.71 -2.53 -3.74
CA ARG A 10 14.32 -2.80 -4.08
C ARG A 10 13.68 -3.74 -3.07
N ALA A 11 14.39 -4.80 -2.71
CA ALA A 11 13.89 -5.78 -1.74
C ALA A 11 13.64 -5.12 -0.38
N LEU A 12 14.54 -4.23 0.05
CA LEU A 12 14.37 -3.51 1.31
C LEU A 12 13.13 -2.63 1.29
N ILE A 13 12.94 -1.88 0.20
CA ILE A 13 11.76 -1.01 0.06
C ILE A 13 10.48 -1.83 0.07
N ILE A 14 10.46 -2.93 -0.68
CA ILE A 14 9.30 -3.82 -0.76
C ILE A 14 8.98 -4.40 0.62
N ASN A 15 9.99 -4.86 1.35
CA ASN A 15 9.80 -5.39 2.70
C ASN A 15 9.28 -4.33 3.65
N GLN A 16 9.78 -3.11 3.57
CA GLN A 16 9.29 -2.00 4.39
C GLN A 16 7.83 -1.68 4.07
N ILE A 17 7.45 -1.71 2.81
CA ILE A 17 6.06 -1.51 2.40
C ILE A 17 5.16 -2.59 3.02
N ILE A 18 5.57 -3.85 2.93
CA ILE A 18 4.82 -4.97 3.51
C ILE A 18 4.64 -4.79 5.01
N GLU A 19 5.72 -4.45 5.71
CA GLU A 19 5.67 -4.23 7.16
C GLU A 19 4.75 -3.07 7.53
N LEU A 20 4.83 -1.97 6.80
CA LEU A 20 3.97 -0.82 7.03
C LEU A 20 2.50 -1.15 6.84
N VAL A 21 2.18 -1.92 5.79
CA VAL A 21 0.80 -2.34 5.55
C VAL A 21 0.31 -3.23 6.68
N LYS A 22 1.14 -4.17 7.14
CA LYS A 22 0.77 -5.07 8.24
C LYS A 22 0.58 -4.31 9.55
N GLU A 23 1.39 -3.28 9.77
CA GLU A 23 1.31 -2.48 10.98
C GLU A 23 0.14 -1.51 10.96
N GLN A 24 -0.03 -0.78 9.86
CA GLN A 24 -1.06 0.24 9.72
C GLN A 24 -2.38 -0.30 9.17
N GLY A 25 -2.35 -1.46 8.52
CA GLY A 25 -3.50 -2.08 7.90
C GLY A 25 -3.78 -1.61 6.48
N ARG A 26 -3.23 -0.47 6.07
CA ARG A 26 -3.46 0.11 4.75
C ARG A 26 -2.32 1.03 4.34
N ILE A 27 -1.99 1.05 3.05
CA ILE A 27 -1.05 2.01 2.47
C ILE A 27 -1.55 2.41 1.08
N THR A 28 -1.29 3.64 0.68
CA THR A 28 -1.65 4.13 -0.66
C THR A 28 -0.40 4.40 -1.48
N THR A 29 -0.59 4.56 -2.80
CA THR A 29 0.51 4.92 -3.70
C THR A 29 1.13 6.26 -3.29
N ASN A 30 0.29 7.22 -2.90
CA ASN A 30 0.77 8.53 -2.44
C ASN A 30 1.65 8.41 -1.20
N ASP A 31 1.30 7.51 -0.29
CA ASP A 31 2.10 7.27 0.91
C ASP A 31 3.50 6.77 0.54
N VAL A 32 3.58 5.83 -0.40
CA VAL A 32 4.86 5.29 -0.85
C VAL A 32 5.68 6.36 -1.56
N VAL A 33 5.05 7.14 -2.42
CA VAL A 33 5.72 8.26 -3.10
C VAL A 33 6.32 9.22 -2.09
N ALA A 34 5.55 9.60 -1.07
CA ALA A 34 6.01 10.55 -0.06
C ALA A 34 7.10 9.98 0.84
N MET A 35 6.94 8.72 1.25
CA MET A 35 7.87 8.08 2.20
C MET A 35 9.23 7.78 1.59
N PHE A 36 9.26 7.33 0.35
CA PHE A 36 10.49 6.85 -0.30
C PHE A 36 11.00 7.78 -1.39
N GLY A 37 10.29 8.88 -1.67
CA GLY A 37 10.68 9.83 -2.70
C GLY A 37 10.71 9.22 -4.09
N LEU A 38 9.75 8.36 -4.39
CA LEU A 38 9.68 7.65 -5.67
C LEU A 38 8.70 8.34 -6.61
N HIS A 39 8.91 8.12 -7.93
CA HIS A 39 7.89 8.47 -8.91
C HIS A 39 6.68 7.56 -8.72
N ARG A 40 5.51 8.08 -9.05
CA ARG A 40 4.27 7.33 -8.92
C ARG A 40 4.31 5.99 -9.65
N THR A 41 4.85 5.98 -10.86
CA THR A 41 4.96 4.75 -11.66
C THR A 41 5.84 3.72 -10.95
N THR A 42 6.96 4.15 -10.41
CA THR A 42 7.87 3.28 -9.67
C THR A 42 7.23 2.77 -8.37
N ALA A 43 6.54 3.66 -7.67
CA ALA A 43 5.83 3.29 -6.44
C ALA A 43 4.78 2.22 -6.72
N GLU A 44 4.03 2.35 -7.81
CA GLU A 44 3.03 1.36 -8.19
C GLU A 44 3.65 -0.01 -8.50
N LYS A 45 4.82 -0.02 -9.15
CA LYS A 45 5.54 -1.26 -9.42
C LYS A 45 5.93 -1.97 -8.12
N TYR A 46 6.46 -1.21 -7.17
CA TYR A 46 6.87 -1.77 -5.89
C TYR A 46 5.66 -2.26 -5.09
N LEU A 47 4.57 -1.53 -5.13
CA LEU A 47 3.34 -1.95 -4.47
C LEU A 47 2.80 -3.25 -5.07
N ARG A 48 2.87 -3.40 -6.39
CA ARG A 48 2.44 -4.63 -7.05
C ARG A 48 3.26 -5.82 -6.58
N VAL A 49 4.57 -5.67 -6.50
CA VAL A 49 5.45 -6.74 -6.02
C VAL A 49 5.18 -7.03 -4.54
N ALA A 50 4.97 -5.99 -3.74
CA ALA A 50 4.65 -6.15 -2.32
C ALA A 50 3.35 -6.94 -2.13
N VAL A 51 2.34 -6.67 -2.96
CA VAL A 51 1.08 -7.42 -2.91
C VAL A 51 1.33 -8.91 -3.17
N GLU A 52 2.13 -9.22 -4.18
CA GLU A 52 2.44 -10.62 -4.51
C GLU A 52 3.24 -11.31 -3.42
N GLN A 53 4.30 -10.67 -2.95
CA GLN A 53 5.21 -11.28 -1.97
C GLN A 53 4.63 -11.31 -0.56
N GLY A 54 3.89 -10.29 -0.18
CA GLY A 54 3.35 -10.16 1.16
C GLY A 54 1.96 -10.73 1.35
N GLY A 55 1.33 -11.23 0.29
CA GLY A 55 -0.04 -11.71 0.37
C GLY A 55 -1.03 -10.60 0.70
N LEU A 56 -0.75 -9.39 0.24
CA LEU A 56 -1.59 -8.23 0.52
C LEU A 56 -2.78 -8.18 -0.44
N VAL A 57 -3.75 -7.33 -0.14
CA VAL A 57 -4.96 -7.18 -0.95
C VAL A 57 -5.05 -5.77 -1.50
N ARG A 58 -5.23 -5.68 -2.82
CA ARG A 58 -5.46 -4.40 -3.46
C ARG A 58 -6.96 -4.11 -3.52
N HIS A 59 -7.36 -2.97 -3.00
CA HIS A 59 -8.77 -2.58 -2.93
C HIS A 59 -9.02 -1.31 -3.73
N GLY A 60 -9.00 -1.44 -5.05
CA GLY A 60 -9.29 -0.35 -5.97
C GLY A 60 -8.48 0.91 -5.70
N ARG A 61 -9.16 2.04 -5.62
CA ARG A 61 -8.54 3.34 -5.35
C ARG A 61 -8.23 3.58 -3.88
N CYS A 62 -8.71 2.71 -3.01
CA CYS A 62 -8.52 2.88 -1.57
C CYS A 62 -7.12 2.52 -1.10
N GLY A 63 -6.36 1.82 -1.93
CA GLY A 63 -4.98 1.46 -1.64
C GLY A 63 -4.76 -0.03 -1.46
N ILE A 64 -3.69 -0.35 -0.76
CA ILE A 64 -3.29 -1.72 -0.49
C ILE A 64 -3.57 -2.02 0.98
N PHE A 65 -4.24 -3.13 1.24
CA PHE A 65 -4.62 -3.53 2.59
C PHE A 65 -3.87 -4.80 3.00
N ARG A 66 -3.74 -4.98 4.30
CA ARG A 66 -3.06 -6.13 4.90
C ARG A 66 -3.69 -7.45 4.48
N ASP A 67 -5.02 -7.51 4.54
CA ASP A 67 -5.79 -8.69 4.17
C ASP A 67 -7.20 -8.26 3.78
N GLN A 68 -8.00 -9.23 3.37
CA GLN A 68 -9.37 -8.95 2.94
C GLN A 68 -10.25 -8.46 4.09
N ARG A 69 -9.99 -8.91 5.29
CA ARG A 69 -10.72 -8.46 6.47
C ARG A 69 -10.52 -6.97 6.71
N ALA A 70 -9.29 -6.48 6.48
CA ALA A 70 -8.99 -5.05 6.60
C ALA A 70 -9.77 -4.23 5.58
N THR A 71 -9.98 -4.74 4.36
CA THR A 71 -10.80 -4.04 3.36
C THR A 71 -12.25 -3.97 3.80
N ILE A 72 -12.76 -5.05 4.35
CA ILE A 72 -14.14 -5.12 4.85
C ILE A 72 -14.32 -4.13 6.00
N ASP A 73 -13.41 -4.11 6.96
CA ASP A 73 -13.46 -3.17 8.08
C ASP A 73 -13.44 -1.73 7.59
N PHE A 74 -12.62 -1.43 6.60
CA PHE A 74 -12.53 -0.11 6.02
C PHE A 74 -13.85 0.31 5.37
N ASP A 75 -14.45 -0.59 4.59
CA ASP A 75 -15.72 -0.33 3.93
C ASP A 75 -16.85 -0.14 4.95
N LEU A 76 -16.89 -0.96 5.98
CA LEU A 76 -17.88 -0.82 7.05
C LEU A 76 -17.78 0.52 7.76
N LYS A 77 -16.56 0.98 8.02
CA LYS A 77 -16.35 2.29 8.63
C LYS A 77 -16.84 3.41 7.71
N ARG A 78 -16.60 3.30 6.41
CA ARG A 78 -17.08 4.27 5.43
C ARG A 78 -18.60 4.33 5.41
N PHE A 79 -19.25 3.16 5.35
CA PHE A 79 -20.71 3.10 5.33
C PHE A 79 -21.33 3.60 6.61
N SER A 80 -20.74 3.24 7.75
CA SER A 80 -21.22 3.74 9.04
C SER A 80 -21.14 5.27 9.12
N HIS A 81 -20.04 5.83 8.61
CA HIS A 81 -19.86 7.28 8.60
C HIS A 81 -20.87 7.95 7.68
N ASN A 82 -21.10 7.39 6.49
CA ASN A 82 -22.10 7.90 5.56
C ASN A 82 -23.51 7.81 6.13
N LYS A 83 -23.83 6.74 6.80
CA LYS A 83 -25.11 6.56 7.46
C LYS A 83 -25.34 7.60 8.54
N ALA A 84 -24.31 7.88 9.31
CA ALA A 84 -24.40 8.89 10.37
C ALA A 84 -24.60 10.29 9.79
N ALA A 85 -24.09 10.53 8.58
CA ALA A 85 -24.26 11.81 7.90
C ALA A 85 -25.65 11.97 7.28
N ALA A 86 -26.34 10.89 7.06
CA ALA A 86 -27.70 10.92 6.52
C ALA A 86 -28.71 11.12 7.65
#